data_ca5d1d7ef3ba780da45311208b303245
#
_entry.id   ca5d1d7ef3ba780da45311208b303245
#
_cell.length_a   1.000
_cell.length_b   1.000
_cell.length_c   1.000
_cell.angle_alpha   90.00
_cell.angle_beta   90.00
_cell.angle_gamma   90.00
#
_symmetry.space_group_name_H-M   'P 1'
#
loop_
_entity.id
_entity.type
_entity.pdbx_description
1 polymer ?
#
loop_
_entity_poly.entity_id
_entity_poly.type
_entity_poly.pdbx_seq_one_letter_code
_entity_poly.pdbx_strand_id
1 'polypeptide(L)'
;MVRGRCSFTPEIGIVLGTGLGGLVKEITAEAVIPYEEIPGFPLSTVESHAGRLILGTLRGRRVVAMQGRFHRYEGYTLQEVTFPVRVMKALGAGTLVVTNVSGGMNPFWAPGDLVLIADHINLLGDNPLIGRNDERLGPRFPDMSDPYDRDLRAVARRLALEQGVPLREGVYVSVPGPNLETRAEYRMLRAMGADIVGMSTVPEVIVAVHQGMKVAGLSIITDQCLPDALEPANIEHIIAIATAAEPKLTRLVAGLVEQLPG
;
A
#
# COMPACT_ATOMS: atom_id res chain seq x y z
N MET A 1 -0.66 4.94 -24.20
CA MET A 1 -2.13 4.86 -23.96
C MET A 1 -2.49 5.77 -22.77
N VAL A 2 -2.06 5.49 -21.52
CA VAL A 2 -2.44 6.31 -20.35
C VAL A 2 -2.10 7.81 -20.52
N ARG A 3 -0.89 8.15 -20.97
CA ARG A 3 -0.48 9.54 -21.24
C ARG A 3 -1.40 10.31 -22.20
N GLY A 4 -2.07 9.64 -23.12
CA GLY A 4 -3.00 10.27 -24.05
C GLY A 4 -4.39 10.52 -23.48
N ARG A 5 -4.65 10.09 -22.25
CA ARG A 5 -5.92 10.26 -21.52
C ARG A 5 -5.86 11.34 -20.44
N CYS A 6 -4.69 11.96 -20.23
CA CYS A 6 -4.47 12.94 -19.16
C CYS A 6 -3.62 14.11 -19.66
N SER A 7 -3.99 15.33 -19.28
CA SER A 7 -3.31 16.58 -19.73
C SER A 7 -2.09 16.92 -18.88
N PHE A 8 -1.88 16.26 -17.74
CA PHE A 8 -0.81 16.57 -16.79
C PHE A 8 0.12 15.39 -16.51
N THR A 9 1.27 15.68 -15.91
CA THR A 9 2.19 14.70 -15.35
C THR A 9 1.87 14.52 -13.86
N PRO A 10 1.46 13.31 -13.39
CA PRO A 10 1.22 13.06 -11.97
C PRO A 10 2.53 13.13 -11.17
N GLU A 11 2.45 13.68 -9.98
CA GLU A 11 3.56 13.82 -9.04
C GLU A 11 3.62 12.67 -8.04
N ILE A 12 2.44 12.13 -7.72
CA ILE A 12 2.23 11.16 -6.65
C ILE A 12 1.44 9.97 -7.19
N GLY A 13 1.96 8.76 -6.96
CA GLY A 13 1.26 7.50 -7.10
C GLY A 13 0.57 7.10 -5.79
N ILE A 14 -0.64 6.57 -5.87
CA ILE A 14 -1.38 6.07 -4.71
C ILE A 14 -1.87 4.66 -5.00
N VAL A 15 -1.60 3.71 -4.11
CA VAL A 15 -2.17 2.35 -4.18
C VAL A 15 -3.14 2.17 -3.01
N LEU A 16 -4.42 2.00 -3.35
CA LEU A 16 -5.48 1.79 -2.36
C LEU A 16 -5.73 0.30 -2.16
N GLY A 17 -5.69 -0.13 -0.89
CA GLY A 17 -5.97 -1.50 -0.47
C GLY A 17 -7.46 -1.80 -0.35
N THR A 18 -7.76 -3.02 0.09
CA THR A 18 -9.12 -3.53 0.35
C THR A 18 -9.89 -2.62 1.28
N GLY A 19 -11.12 -2.25 0.90
CA GLY A 19 -12.00 -1.40 1.71
C GLY A 19 -11.58 0.08 1.81
N LEU A 20 -10.53 0.52 1.09
CA LEU A 20 -9.95 1.86 1.20
C LEU A 20 -10.25 2.74 -0.03
N GLY A 21 -11.41 2.55 -0.65
CA GLY A 21 -11.84 3.28 -1.86
C GLY A 21 -12.38 4.68 -1.63
N GLY A 22 -12.58 5.12 -0.39
CA GLY A 22 -13.20 6.41 -0.07
C GLY A 22 -12.36 7.62 -0.49
N LEU A 23 -11.02 7.50 -0.44
CA LEU A 23 -10.12 8.56 -0.90
C LEU A 23 -10.38 8.97 -2.36
N VAL A 24 -10.85 8.03 -3.19
CA VAL A 24 -11.18 8.32 -4.60
C VAL A 24 -12.25 9.39 -4.74
N LYS A 25 -13.17 9.50 -3.77
CA LYS A 25 -14.23 10.51 -3.76
C LYS A 25 -13.70 11.95 -3.58
N GLU A 26 -12.48 12.07 -3.00
CA GLU A 26 -11.80 13.35 -2.83
C GLU A 26 -10.94 13.73 -4.05
N ILE A 27 -10.71 12.80 -4.98
CA ILE A 27 -9.96 13.07 -6.21
C ILE A 27 -10.90 13.71 -7.24
N THR A 28 -10.57 14.93 -7.67
CA THR A 28 -11.19 15.52 -8.87
C THR A 28 -10.58 14.82 -10.08
N ALA A 29 -11.28 13.80 -10.59
CA ALA A 29 -10.78 12.94 -11.66
C ALA A 29 -10.81 13.66 -13.01
N GLU A 30 -9.71 13.62 -13.76
CA GLU A 30 -9.63 14.00 -15.18
C GLU A 30 -9.82 12.78 -16.07
N ALA A 31 -9.24 11.63 -15.67
CA ALA A 31 -9.41 10.37 -16.39
C ALA A 31 -9.59 9.21 -15.42
N VAL A 32 -10.51 8.31 -15.77
CA VAL A 32 -10.72 7.02 -15.09
C VAL A 32 -10.58 5.93 -16.15
N ILE A 33 -9.61 5.03 -15.95
CA ILE A 33 -9.24 4.02 -16.95
C ILE A 33 -9.37 2.64 -16.31
N PRO A 34 -10.29 1.78 -16.77
CA PRO A 34 -10.36 0.38 -16.36
C PRO A 34 -9.03 -0.33 -16.62
N TYR A 35 -8.62 -1.24 -15.73
CA TYR A 35 -7.33 -1.96 -15.88
C TYR A 35 -7.30 -2.79 -17.17
N GLU A 36 -8.42 -3.34 -17.59
CA GLU A 36 -8.58 -4.08 -18.85
C GLU A 36 -8.26 -3.27 -20.12
N GLU A 37 -8.37 -1.95 -20.04
CA GLU A 37 -7.99 -1.07 -21.15
C GLU A 37 -6.49 -0.76 -21.18
N ILE A 38 -5.75 -1.08 -20.09
CA ILE A 38 -4.32 -0.74 -19.97
C ILE A 38 -3.48 -1.96 -20.38
N PRO A 39 -2.76 -1.90 -21.51
CA PRO A 39 -1.95 -3.03 -21.95
C PRO A 39 -0.93 -3.47 -20.88
N GLY A 40 -0.94 -4.74 -20.55
CA GLY A 40 -0.03 -5.36 -19.59
C GLY A 40 -0.46 -5.22 -18.12
N PHE A 41 -1.58 -4.56 -17.80
CA PHE A 41 -2.13 -4.63 -16.45
C PHE A 41 -2.80 -6.00 -16.22
N PRO A 42 -2.62 -6.59 -15.04
CA PRO A 42 -3.44 -7.71 -14.58
C PRO A 42 -4.92 -7.29 -14.42
N LEU A 43 -5.80 -8.26 -14.34
CA LEU A 43 -7.20 -8.02 -13.96
C LEU A 43 -7.35 -8.26 -12.45
N SER A 44 -8.03 -7.36 -11.75
CA SER A 44 -8.32 -7.58 -10.34
C SER A 44 -9.40 -8.64 -10.20
N THR A 45 -9.11 -9.69 -9.42
CA THR A 45 -10.04 -10.80 -9.14
C THR A 45 -10.66 -10.70 -7.76
N VAL A 46 -10.24 -9.72 -6.95
CA VAL A 46 -10.76 -9.45 -5.61
C VAL A 46 -12.00 -8.58 -5.71
N GLU A 47 -13.16 -9.07 -5.22
CA GLU A 47 -14.47 -8.39 -5.34
C GLU A 47 -14.49 -6.96 -4.77
N SER A 48 -13.69 -6.68 -3.75
CA SER A 48 -13.60 -5.35 -3.13
C SER A 48 -12.77 -4.34 -3.96
N HIS A 49 -12.17 -4.76 -5.08
CA HIS A 49 -11.31 -3.93 -5.92
C HIS A 49 -12.05 -3.48 -7.18
N ALA A 50 -12.19 -2.17 -7.36
CA ALA A 50 -12.89 -1.61 -8.52
C ALA A 50 -12.12 -1.75 -9.85
N GLY A 51 -10.84 -2.09 -9.82
CA GLY A 51 -10.03 -2.41 -11.00
C GLY A 51 -9.83 -1.23 -11.96
N ARG A 52 -9.52 -0.04 -11.47
CA ARG A 52 -9.34 1.16 -12.31
C ARG A 52 -8.21 2.08 -11.84
N LEU A 53 -7.57 2.71 -12.81
CA LEU A 53 -6.57 3.76 -12.62
C LEU A 53 -7.24 5.12 -12.76
N ILE A 54 -7.03 5.99 -11.77
CA ILE A 54 -7.64 7.32 -11.71
C ILE A 54 -6.51 8.35 -11.77
N LEU A 55 -6.58 9.24 -12.75
CA LEU A 55 -5.70 10.40 -12.85
C LEU A 55 -6.53 11.65 -12.54
N GLY A 56 -6.00 12.48 -11.64
CA GLY A 56 -6.75 13.66 -11.22
C GLY A 56 -5.98 14.51 -10.23
N THR A 57 -6.71 15.36 -9.51
CA THR A 57 -6.16 16.26 -8.51
C THR A 57 -6.73 15.94 -7.12
N LEU A 58 -5.85 15.78 -6.14
CA LEU A 58 -6.18 15.61 -4.73
C LEU A 58 -5.52 16.71 -3.92
N ARG A 59 -6.31 17.54 -3.23
CA ARG A 59 -5.78 18.69 -2.46
C ARG A 59 -4.81 19.57 -3.24
N GLY A 60 -5.13 19.86 -4.52
CA GLY A 60 -4.29 20.67 -5.39
C GLY A 60 -3.07 19.96 -6.00
N ARG A 61 -2.82 18.70 -5.66
CA ARG A 61 -1.69 17.90 -6.17
C ARG A 61 -2.14 16.93 -7.26
N ARG A 62 -1.31 16.75 -8.27
CA ARG A 62 -1.60 15.86 -9.40
C ARG A 62 -1.26 14.42 -9.03
N VAL A 63 -2.27 13.55 -9.02
CA VAL A 63 -2.15 12.17 -8.56
C VAL A 63 -2.51 11.15 -9.65
N VAL A 64 -1.93 9.97 -9.55
CA VAL A 64 -2.37 8.76 -10.23
C VAL A 64 -2.66 7.70 -9.17
N ALA A 65 -3.92 7.26 -9.06
CA ALA A 65 -4.38 6.36 -8.01
C ALA A 65 -4.90 5.04 -8.58
N MET A 66 -4.44 3.93 -8.00
CA MET A 66 -5.03 2.61 -8.21
C MET A 66 -6.18 2.41 -7.24
N GLN A 67 -7.40 2.26 -7.76
CA GLN A 67 -8.55 1.81 -6.97
C GLN A 67 -8.64 0.29 -7.02
N GLY A 68 -7.94 -0.35 -6.09
CA GLY A 68 -7.66 -1.78 -6.06
C GLY A 68 -6.21 -2.08 -6.45
N ARG A 69 -5.74 -3.25 -6.01
CA ARG A 69 -4.39 -3.74 -6.27
C ARG A 69 -4.41 -5.19 -6.71
N PHE A 70 -3.24 -5.73 -7.06
CA PHE A 70 -3.03 -7.12 -7.40
C PHE A 70 -2.23 -7.82 -6.30
N HIS A 71 -2.47 -9.13 -6.12
CA HIS A 71 -1.78 -9.91 -5.10
C HIS A 71 -1.13 -11.15 -5.70
N ARG A 72 -0.08 -11.64 -5.03
CA ARG A 72 0.60 -12.87 -5.42
C ARG A 72 -0.34 -14.09 -5.38
N TYR A 73 -1.25 -14.13 -4.40
CA TYR A 73 -2.22 -15.23 -4.25
C TYR A 73 -3.29 -15.27 -5.35
N GLU A 74 -3.45 -14.22 -6.16
CA GLU A 74 -4.30 -14.23 -7.35
C GLU A 74 -3.68 -15.01 -8.53
N GLY A 75 -2.43 -15.50 -8.36
CA GLY A 75 -1.70 -16.27 -9.38
C GLY A 75 -0.71 -15.43 -10.22
N TYR A 76 -0.66 -14.13 -10.02
CA TYR A 76 0.25 -13.23 -10.73
C TYR A 76 1.69 -13.34 -10.23
N THR A 77 2.65 -13.17 -11.13
CA THR A 77 4.05 -12.96 -10.77
C THR A 77 4.22 -11.62 -10.05
N LEU A 78 5.28 -11.48 -9.23
CA LEU A 78 5.54 -10.20 -8.57
C LEU A 78 5.87 -9.08 -9.57
N GLN A 79 6.38 -9.41 -10.76
CA GLN A 79 6.58 -8.45 -11.85
C GLN A 79 5.23 -7.90 -12.35
N GLU A 80 4.23 -8.76 -12.54
CA GLU A 80 2.88 -8.34 -12.93
C GLU A 80 2.22 -7.52 -11.81
N VAL A 81 2.28 -7.99 -10.55
CA VAL A 81 1.75 -7.27 -9.38
C VAL A 81 2.29 -5.85 -9.29
N THR A 82 3.58 -5.65 -9.60
CA THR A 82 4.27 -4.36 -9.45
C THR A 82 4.34 -3.53 -10.73
N PHE A 83 3.89 -4.06 -11.86
CA PHE A 83 3.90 -3.34 -13.14
C PHE A 83 3.19 -1.98 -13.06
N PRO A 84 2.05 -1.82 -12.37
CA PRO A 84 1.41 -0.52 -12.18
C PRO A 84 2.31 0.53 -11.52
N VAL A 85 3.16 0.15 -10.57
CA VAL A 85 4.10 1.07 -9.92
C VAL A 85 5.16 1.56 -10.93
N ARG A 86 5.59 0.67 -11.84
CA ARG A 86 6.45 1.05 -12.97
C ARG A 86 5.77 2.06 -13.89
N VAL A 87 4.48 1.85 -14.17
CA VAL A 87 3.67 2.77 -14.99
C VAL A 87 3.53 4.12 -14.29
N MET A 88 3.23 4.17 -12.99
CA MET A 88 3.15 5.42 -12.22
C MET A 88 4.45 6.22 -12.32
N LYS A 89 5.61 5.57 -12.14
CA LYS A 89 6.92 6.23 -12.30
C LYS A 89 7.12 6.74 -13.72
N ALA A 90 6.81 5.93 -14.73
CA ALA A 90 6.93 6.31 -16.14
C ALA A 90 6.01 7.47 -16.52
N LEU A 91 4.88 7.65 -15.84
CA LEU A 91 4.00 8.81 -15.97
C LEU A 91 4.58 10.07 -15.32
N GLY A 92 5.48 9.93 -14.34
CA GLY A 92 6.17 11.04 -13.68
C GLY A 92 6.12 11.04 -12.16
N ALA A 93 5.39 10.10 -11.52
CA ALA A 93 5.28 10.06 -10.08
C ALA A 93 6.65 9.89 -9.41
N GLY A 94 6.99 10.80 -8.51
CA GLY A 94 8.21 10.77 -7.70
C GLY A 94 7.99 10.20 -6.30
N THR A 95 6.74 10.15 -5.85
CA THR A 95 6.35 9.62 -4.54
C THR A 95 5.28 8.54 -4.71
N LEU A 96 5.34 7.49 -3.88
CA LEU A 96 4.32 6.45 -3.78
C LEU A 96 3.73 6.44 -2.37
N VAL A 97 2.41 6.57 -2.28
CA VAL A 97 1.66 6.30 -1.05
C VAL A 97 0.97 4.94 -1.20
N VAL A 98 1.33 3.99 -0.35
CA VAL A 98 0.68 2.67 -0.34
C VAL A 98 -0.17 2.51 0.90
N THR A 99 -1.38 1.99 0.73
CA THR A 99 -2.27 1.70 1.85
C THR A 99 -2.71 0.24 1.81
N ASN A 100 -2.94 -0.35 2.98
CA ASN A 100 -3.42 -1.72 3.10
C ASN A 100 -4.25 -1.91 4.36
N VAL A 101 -4.79 -3.11 4.52
CA VAL A 101 -5.29 -3.64 5.79
C VAL A 101 -4.38 -4.76 6.24
N SER A 102 -4.31 -5.02 7.54
CA SER A 102 -3.41 -6.02 8.13
C SER A 102 -3.95 -6.61 9.42
N GLY A 103 -3.52 -7.82 9.74
CA GLY A 103 -3.67 -8.41 11.06
C GLY A 103 -2.68 -7.78 12.06
N GLY A 104 -3.18 -7.41 13.22
CA GLY A 104 -2.40 -6.82 14.31
C GLY A 104 -1.79 -7.88 15.22
N MET A 105 -0.47 -7.92 15.31
CA MET A 105 0.25 -8.85 16.20
C MET A 105 0.82 -8.17 17.44
N ASN A 106 0.87 -6.84 17.48
CA ASN A 106 1.30 -6.08 18.66
C ASN A 106 0.16 -6.07 19.70
N PRO A 107 0.39 -6.57 20.94
CA PRO A 107 -0.67 -6.71 21.94
C PRO A 107 -1.21 -5.38 22.50
N PHE A 108 -0.54 -4.26 22.23
CA PHE A 108 -0.95 -2.92 22.66
C PHE A 108 -1.79 -2.18 21.60
N TRP A 109 -2.03 -2.78 20.45
CA TRP A 109 -2.77 -2.21 19.35
C TRP A 109 -4.11 -2.93 19.17
N ALA A 110 -5.07 -2.22 18.59
CA ALA A 110 -6.43 -2.73 18.45
C ALA A 110 -6.93 -2.63 17.00
N PRO A 111 -7.91 -3.45 16.60
CA PRO A 111 -8.64 -3.25 15.36
C PRO A 111 -9.18 -1.84 15.23
N GLY A 112 -8.99 -1.22 14.06
CA GLY A 112 -9.29 0.19 13.78
C GLY A 112 -8.13 1.16 14.05
N ASP A 113 -7.02 0.72 14.66
CA ASP A 113 -5.82 1.54 14.77
C ASP A 113 -5.18 1.73 13.39
N LEU A 114 -4.66 2.95 13.15
CA LEU A 114 -3.83 3.24 11.98
C LEU A 114 -2.37 2.99 12.32
N VAL A 115 -1.65 2.38 11.39
CA VAL A 115 -0.21 2.10 11.51
C VAL A 115 0.54 2.78 10.37
N LEU A 116 1.51 3.61 10.70
CA LEU A 116 2.54 4.09 9.80
C LEU A 116 3.61 3.00 9.69
N ILE A 117 3.82 2.50 8.49
CA ILE A 117 4.82 1.45 8.26
C ILE A 117 6.21 2.09 8.28
N ALA A 118 7.03 1.67 9.24
CA ALA A 118 8.40 2.17 9.40
C ALA A 118 9.42 1.32 8.66
N ASP A 119 9.16 0.00 8.59
CA ASP A 119 10.01 -0.99 7.95
C ASP A 119 9.20 -2.23 7.58
N HIS A 120 9.80 -3.17 6.86
CA HIS A 120 9.12 -4.40 6.50
C HIS A 120 10.02 -5.65 6.52
N ILE A 121 9.35 -6.81 6.63
CA ILE A 121 9.95 -8.12 6.45
C ILE A 121 9.30 -8.78 5.22
N ASN A 122 10.10 -9.20 4.24
CA ASN A 122 9.62 -9.92 3.06
C ASN A 122 9.69 -11.44 3.29
N LEU A 123 8.56 -12.07 3.56
CA LEU A 123 8.42 -13.54 3.63
C LEU A 123 7.59 -14.12 2.47
N LEU A 124 7.44 -13.40 1.36
CA LEU A 124 6.74 -13.90 0.18
C LEU A 124 7.45 -15.06 -0.53
N GLY A 125 8.72 -15.33 -0.18
CA GLY A 125 9.54 -16.32 -0.85
C GLY A 125 9.93 -15.94 -2.29
N ASP A 126 9.68 -14.68 -2.67
CA ASP A 126 9.90 -14.16 -4.02
C ASP A 126 10.27 -12.66 -3.97
N ASN A 127 10.78 -12.11 -5.10
CA ASN A 127 11.15 -10.70 -5.20
C ASN A 127 10.91 -10.20 -6.63
N PRO A 128 10.25 -9.04 -6.84
CA PRO A 128 9.94 -8.52 -8.18
C PRO A 128 11.17 -8.16 -9.01
N LEU A 129 12.36 -8.09 -8.40
CA LEU A 129 13.63 -7.77 -9.07
C LEU A 129 14.42 -9.03 -9.48
N ILE A 130 13.91 -10.24 -9.20
CA ILE A 130 14.55 -11.47 -9.66
C ILE A 130 14.51 -11.52 -11.20
N GLY A 131 15.67 -11.80 -11.79
CA GLY A 131 15.86 -11.86 -13.23
C GLY A 131 16.93 -10.87 -13.72
N ARG A 132 16.93 -10.60 -15.02
CA ARG A 132 17.88 -9.65 -15.64
C ARG A 132 17.53 -8.22 -15.23
N ASN A 133 18.51 -7.47 -14.73
CA ASN A 133 18.32 -6.06 -14.41
C ASN A 133 18.21 -5.20 -15.68
N ASP A 134 17.35 -4.19 -15.63
CA ASP A 134 17.33 -3.08 -16.60
C ASP A 134 17.78 -1.80 -15.86
N GLU A 135 19.00 -1.38 -16.12
CA GLU A 135 19.62 -0.22 -15.46
C GLU A 135 18.88 1.11 -15.71
N ARG A 136 18.04 1.16 -16.75
CA ARG A 136 17.17 2.32 -17.02
C ARG A 136 16.06 2.46 -15.97
N LEU A 137 15.72 1.35 -15.28
CA LEU A 137 14.70 1.32 -14.26
C LEU A 137 15.27 1.47 -12.84
N GLY A 138 16.55 1.13 -12.65
CA GLY A 138 17.22 1.25 -11.37
C GLY A 138 18.44 0.32 -11.24
N PRO A 139 19.18 0.43 -10.12
CA PRO A 139 20.39 -0.37 -9.87
C PRO A 139 20.08 -1.84 -9.64
N ARG A 140 21.04 -2.73 -9.94
CA ARG A 140 20.88 -4.18 -9.69
C ARG A 140 20.58 -4.49 -8.22
N PHE A 141 21.17 -3.75 -7.29
CA PHE A 141 21.03 -3.91 -5.85
C PHE A 141 20.59 -2.58 -5.24
N PRO A 142 19.25 -2.31 -5.17
CA PRO A 142 18.76 -1.12 -4.50
C PRO A 142 19.01 -1.19 -3.00
N ASP A 143 19.34 -0.07 -2.39
CA ASP A 143 19.44 0.05 -0.95
C ASP A 143 18.04 0.07 -0.32
N MET A 144 17.80 -0.85 0.60
CA MET A 144 16.54 -1.00 1.34
C MET A 144 16.72 -0.72 2.84
N SER A 145 17.79 -0.02 3.24
CA SER A 145 18.02 0.33 4.65
C SER A 145 16.98 1.31 5.22
N ASP A 146 16.30 2.08 4.35
CA ASP A 146 15.27 3.06 4.74
C ASP A 146 14.17 3.12 3.66
N PRO A 147 13.39 2.04 3.47
CA PRO A 147 12.49 1.91 2.33
C PRO A 147 11.25 2.81 2.42
N TYR A 148 10.91 3.26 3.64
CA TYR A 148 9.84 4.23 3.89
C TYR A 148 10.47 5.56 4.28
N ASP A 149 10.29 6.58 3.45
CA ASP A 149 10.97 7.88 3.56
C ASP A 149 10.74 8.55 4.94
N ARG A 150 11.82 8.96 5.59
CA ARG A 150 11.80 9.54 6.95
C ARG A 150 11.05 10.84 7.02
N ASP A 151 11.18 11.69 6.00
CA ASP A 151 10.51 13.00 5.97
C ASP A 151 9.01 12.81 5.80
N LEU A 152 8.58 11.87 4.93
CA LEU A 152 7.16 11.52 4.76
C LEU A 152 6.57 10.95 6.05
N ARG A 153 7.32 10.10 6.77
CA ARG A 153 6.89 9.59 8.07
C ARG A 153 6.79 10.70 9.11
N ALA A 154 7.73 11.65 9.13
CA ALA A 154 7.68 12.79 10.04
C ALA A 154 6.45 13.66 9.76
N VAL A 155 6.13 13.94 8.48
CA VAL A 155 4.91 14.66 8.08
C VAL A 155 3.66 13.89 8.50
N ALA A 156 3.59 12.58 8.27
CA ALA A 156 2.43 11.77 8.66
C ALA A 156 2.20 11.79 10.18
N ARG A 157 3.25 11.69 11.01
CA ARG A 157 3.16 11.79 12.48
C ARG A 157 2.62 13.14 12.93
N ARG A 158 3.15 14.23 12.35
CA ARG A 158 2.68 15.58 12.68
C ARG A 158 1.21 15.76 12.32
N LEU A 159 0.81 15.36 11.11
CA LEU A 159 -0.56 15.44 10.65
C LEU A 159 -1.52 14.61 11.52
N ALA A 160 -1.13 13.40 11.92
CA ALA A 160 -1.93 12.59 12.81
C ALA A 160 -2.18 13.27 14.14
N LEU A 161 -1.15 13.91 14.72
CA LEU A 161 -1.27 14.69 15.95
C LEU A 161 -2.21 15.90 15.77
N GLU A 162 -2.02 16.68 14.70
CA GLU A 162 -2.85 17.86 14.36
C GLU A 162 -4.33 17.48 14.14
N GLN A 163 -4.58 16.32 13.55
CA GLN A 163 -5.92 15.81 13.27
C GLN A 163 -6.55 15.03 14.43
N GLY A 164 -5.84 14.85 15.54
CA GLY A 164 -6.29 14.03 16.67
C GLY A 164 -6.49 12.57 16.33
N VAL A 165 -5.72 12.03 15.35
CA VAL A 165 -5.79 10.64 14.91
C VAL A 165 -4.70 9.84 15.61
N PRO A 166 -5.03 8.84 16.43
CA PRO A 166 -4.03 7.91 16.96
C PRO A 166 -3.31 7.19 15.80
N LEU A 167 -2.00 7.32 15.75
CA LEU A 167 -1.14 6.69 14.75
C LEU A 167 -0.08 5.86 15.45
N ARG A 168 -0.08 4.55 15.16
CA ARG A 168 0.98 3.63 15.57
C ARG A 168 2.11 3.69 14.56
N GLU A 169 3.27 3.18 14.90
CA GLU A 169 4.39 3.02 13.98
C GLU A 169 5.05 1.67 14.21
N GLY A 170 5.27 0.88 13.14
CA GLY A 170 5.77 -0.47 13.29
C GLY A 170 6.19 -1.15 12.00
N VAL A 171 6.55 -2.41 12.15
CA VAL A 171 7.10 -3.28 11.11
C VAL A 171 5.99 -4.13 10.48
N TYR A 172 5.86 -4.04 9.16
CA TYR A 172 4.95 -4.85 8.37
C TYR A 172 5.65 -6.11 7.85
N VAL A 173 5.06 -7.30 8.04
CA VAL A 173 5.53 -8.51 7.37
C VAL A 173 4.59 -8.89 6.23
N SER A 174 5.15 -9.20 5.07
CA SER A 174 4.40 -9.70 3.92
C SER A 174 4.58 -11.21 3.79
N VAL A 175 3.45 -11.92 3.71
CA VAL A 175 3.37 -13.37 3.53
C VAL A 175 2.58 -13.71 2.26
N PRO A 176 2.75 -14.90 1.66
CA PRO A 176 2.12 -15.23 0.38
C PRO A 176 0.60 -15.37 0.44
N GLY A 177 0.03 -15.83 1.55
CA GLY A 177 -1.38 -16.24 1.59
C GLY A 177 -1.70 -17.41 0.61
N PRO A 178 -2.98 -17.64 0.20
CA PRO A 178 -4.19 -16.92 0.62
C PRO A 178 -4.75 -17.34 1.98
N ASN A 179 -4.26 -18.43 2.59
CA ASN A 179 -4.66 -18.80 3.94
C ASN A 179 -4.12 -17.80 4.96
N LEU A 180 -4.90 -17.57 6.01
CA LEU A 180 -4.44 -16.84 7.19
C LEU A 180 -3.50 -17.70 8.03
N GLU A 181 -2.71 -17.07 8.85
CA GLU A 181 -1.61 -17.71 9.58
C GLU A 181 -2.11 -18.55 10.74
N THR A 182 -1.39 -19.62 11.02
CA THR A 182 -1.58 -20.44 12.22
C THR A 182 -1.06 -19.71 13.47
N ARG A 183 -1.48 -20.20 14.67
CA ARG A 183 -0.95 -19.69 15.95
C ARG A 183 0.59 -19.79 16.04
N ALA A 184 1.17 -20.81 15.45
CA ALA A 184 2.63 -21.00 15.44
C ALA A 184 3.33 -19.98 14.52
N GLU A 185 2.75 -19.70 13.36
CA GLU A 185 3.22 -18.68 12.42
C GLU A 185 3.13 -17.28 13.04
N TYR A 186 2.04 -16.91 13.71
CA TYR A 186 1.97 -15.63 14.43
C TYR A 186 3.03 -15.49 15.52
N ARG A 187 3.33 -16.57 16.28
CA ARG A 187 4.44 -16.53 17.25
C ARG A 187 5.79 -16.30 16.57
N MET A 188 6.02 -16.98 15.45
CA MET A 188 7.24 -16.82 14.66
C MET A 188 7.37 -15.39 14.11
N LEU A 189 6.33 -14.86 13.47
CA LEU A 189 6.35 -13.52 12.88
C LEU A 189 6.59 -12.44 13.96
N ARG A 190 5.96 -12.56 15.12
CA ARG A 190 6.22 -11.66 16.25
C ARG A 190 7.65 -11.78 16.77
N ALA A 191 8.18 -13.00 16.88
CA ALA A 191 9.56 -13.22 17.30
C ALA A 191 10.60 -12.65 16.33
N MET A 192 10.23 -12.52 15.04
CA MET A 192 11.02 -11.83 14.00
C MET A 192 10.97 -10.30 14.12
N GLY A 193 10.11 -9.75 14.96
CA GLY A 193 9.98 -8.31 15.17
C GLY A 193 8.86 -7.65 14.35
N ALA A 194 7.94 -8.41 13.75
CA ALA A 194 6.80 -7.86 13.04
C ALA A 194 5.67 -7.44 13.99
N ASP A 195 5.07 -6.27 13.74
CA ASP A 195 3.93 -5.73 14.46
C ASP A 195 2.60 -6.03 13.78
N ILE A 196 2.60 -6.05 12.43
CA ILE A 196 1.44 -6.28 11.59
C ILE A 196 1.78 -7.21 10.43
N VAL A 197 0.79 -7.97 9.94
CA VAL A 197 0.96 -8.94 8.85
C VAL A 197 -0.07 -8.73 7.75
N GLY A 198 0.34 -8.95 6.50
CA GLY A 198 -0.55 -8.94 5.34
C GLY A 198 0.08 -9.59 4.11
N MET A 199 -0.60 -9.52 2.97
CA MET A 199 -0.27 -10.28 1.77
C MET A 199 0.08 -9.39 0.56
N SER A 200 0.52 -8.14 0.82
CA SER A 200 0.71 -7.10 -0.23
C SER A 200 1.88 -6.18 0.08
N THR A 201 1.91 -5.02 -0.57
CA THR A 201 2.69 -3.80 -0.19
C THR A 201 4.19 -3.93 -0.40
N VAL A 202 4.86 -4.94 0.15
CA VAL A 202 6.32 -5.07 0.08
C VAL A 202 6.83 -5.12 -1.37
N PRO A 203 6.23 -5.87 -2.31
CA PRO A 203 6.67 -5.86 -3.70
C PRO A 203 6.58 -4.47 -4.35
N GLU A 204 5.50 -3.74 -4.10
CA GLU A 204 5.31 -2.37 -4.62
C GLU A 204 6.37 -1.41 -4.06
N VAL A 205 6.67 -1.53 -2.75
CA VAL A 205 7.72 -0.73 -2.08
C VAL A 205 9.10 -1.04 -2.66
N ILE A 206 9.45 -2.33 -2.84
CA ILE A 206 10.72 -2.73 -3.46
C ILE A 206 10.89 -2.09 -4.84
N VAL A 207 9.86 -2.16 -5.69
CA VAL A 207 9.90 -1.59 -7.03
C VAL A 207 9.93 -0.07 -7.01
N ALA A 208 9.21 0.59 -6.10
CA ALA A 208 9.23 2.04 -5.94
C ALA A 208 10.63 2.54 -5.56
N VAL A 209 11.24 1.93 -4.54
CA VAL A 209 12.62 2.27 -4.10
C VAL A 209 13.62 2.00 -5.23
N HIS A 210 13.53 0.84 -5.90
CA HIS A 210 14.40 0.49 -7.02
C HIS A 210 14.44 1.57 -8.12
N GLN A 211 13.31 2.24 -8.38
CA GLN A 211 13.21 3.29 -9.41
C GLN A 211 13.29 4.72 -8.83
N GLY A 212 13.77 4.86 -7.60
CA GLY A 212 14.03 6.16 -6.95
C GLY A 212 12.78 6.94 -6.59
N MET A 213 11.69 6.28 -6.21
CA MET A 213 10.52 6.93 -5.61
C MET A 213 10.66 6.99 -4.09
N LYS A 214 10.20 8.08 -3.48
CA LYS A 214 9.94 8.14 -2.04
C LYS A 214 8.68 7.36 -1.71
N VAL A 215 8.65 6.66 -0.58
CA VAL A 215 7.50 5.83 -0.21
C VAL A 215 6.97 6.20 1.18
N ALA A 216 5.64 6.28 1.30
CA ALA A 216 4.92 6.29 2.57
C ALA A 216 3.95 5.11 2.60
N GLY A 217 3.99 4.31 3.67
CA GLY A 217 3.11 3.15 3.86
C GLY A 217 2.19 3.35 5.07
N LEU A 218 0.90 3.09 4.89
CA LEU A 218 -0.11 3.18 5.94
C LEU A 218 -0.99 1.94 5.94
N SER A 219 -1.30 1.44 7.13
CA SER A 219 -2.14 0.26 7.31
C SER A 219 -3.27 0.53 8.28
N ILE A 220 -4.40 -0.18 8.12
CA ILE A 220 -5.45 -0.30 9.13
C ILE A 220 -5.36 -1.71 9.72
N ILE A 221 -5.30 -1.82 11.04
CA ILE A 221 -5.47 -3.11 11.72
C ILE A 221 -6.94 -3.51 11.64
N THR A 222 -7.23 -4.68 11.10
CA THR A 222 -8.59 -5.17 10.93
C THR A 222 -8.98 -6.26 11.91
N ASP A 223 -8.01 -7.01 12.40
CA ASP A 223 -8.19 -8.14 13.31
C ASP A 223 -7.00 -8.30 14.25
N GLN A 224 -7.23 -8.94 15.37
CA GLN A 224 -6.21 -9.20 16.38
C GLN A 224 -5.63 -10.60 16.20
N CYS A 225 -4.37 -10.67 15.81
CA CYS A 225 -3.63 -11.90 15.50
C CYS A 225 -2.75 -12.33 16.69
N LEU A 226 -3.32 -12.38 17.89
CA LEU A 226 -2.60 -12.81 19.09
C LEU A 226 -2.67 -14.34 19.23
N PRO A 227 -1.53 -15.06 19.21
CA PRO A 227 -1.50 -16.51 19.15
C PRO A 227 -2.29 -17.20 20.26
N ASP A 228 -2.29 -16.62 21.47
CA ASP A 228 -2.94 -17.21 22.64
C ASP A 228 -4.40 -16.82 22.80
N ALA A 229 -4.88 -15.82 22.03
CA ALA A 229 -6.27 -15.34 21.99
C ALA A 229 -6.82 -15.31 20.56
N LEU A 230 -6.31 -16.15 19.66
CA LEU A 230 -6.71 -16.16 18.27
C LEU A 230 -8.12 -16.72 18.10
N GLU A 231 -9.00 -15.92 17.51
CA GLU A 231 -10.35 -16.30 17.11
C GLU A 231 -10.40 -16.63 15.61
N PRO A 232 -11.40 -17.42 15.15
CA PRO A 232 -11.62 -17.64 13.73
C PRO A 232 -11.85 -16.31 12.99
N ALA A 233 -11.19 -16.11 11.87
CA ALA A 233 -11.33 -14.90 11.07
C ALA A 233 -12.74 -14.80 10.48
N ASN A 234 -13.29 -13.58 10.51
CA ASN A 234 -14.55 -13.24 9.88
C ASN A 234 -14.29 -12.11 8.87
N ILE A 235 -14.38 -12.42 7.57
CA ILE A 235 -14.08 -11.50 6.48
C ILE A 235 -15.03 -10.30 6.48
N GLU A 236 -16.31 -10.49 6.79
CA GLU A 236 -17.29 -9.39 6.87
C GLU A 236 -16.90 -8.41 7.98
N HIS A 237 -16.47 -8.94 9.13
CA HIS A 237 -16.01 -8.13 10.25
C HIS A 237 -14.73 -7.35 9.90
N ILE A 238 -13.76 -7.99 9.24
CA ILE A 238 -12.54 -7.36 8.73
C ILE A 238 -12.88 -6.16 7.82
N ILE A 239 -13.79 -6.36 6.86
CA ILE A 239 -14.25 -5.30 5.95
C ILE A 239 -14.97 -4.18 6.71
N ALA A 240 -15.80 -4.52 7.68
CA ALA A 240 -16.52 -3.53 8.48
C ALA A 240 -15.57 -2.63 9.28
N ILE A 241 -14.54 -3.21 9.91
CA ILE A 241 -13.51 -2.45 10.64
C ILE A 241 -12.71 -1.55 9.69
N ALA A 242 -12.28 -2.09 8.53
CA ALA A 242 -11.58 -1.30 7.52
C ALA A 242 -12.42 -0.09 7.10
N THR A 243 -13.69 -0.31 6.78
CA THR A 243 -14.64 0.74 6.37
C THR A 243 -14.86 1.80 7.46
N ALA A 244 -14.97 1.37 8.72
CA ALA A 244 -15.14 2.30 9.85
C ALA A 244 -13.91 3.16 10.12
N ALA A 245 -12.70 2.63 9.90
CA ALA A 245 -11.43 3.33 10.10
C ALA A 245 -11.02 4.17 8.88
N GLU A 246 -11.50 3.83 7.67
CA GLU A 246 -11.13 4.49 6.41
C GLU A 246 -11.21 6.02 6.42
N PRO A 247 -12.23 6.67 6.99
CA PRO A 247 -12.30 8.15 7.01
C PRO A 247 -11.12 8.81 7.71
N LYS A 248 -10.53 8.16 8.72
CA LYS A 248 -9.33 8.65 9.41
C LYS A 248 -8.11 8.51 8.51
N LEU A 249 -7.97 7.36 7.84
CA LEU A 249 -6.89 7.11 6.89
C LEU A 249 -6.97 8.07 5.71
N THR A 250 -8.16 8.25 5.13
CA THR A 250 -8.41 9.17 4.02
C THR A 250 -7.98 10.59 4.34
N ARG A 251 -8.35 11.12 5.53
CA ARG A 251 -7.92 12.45 5.97
C ARG A 251 -6.40 12.56 6.12
N LEU A 252 -5.77 11.52 6.68
CA LEU A 252 -4.32 11.50 6.88
C LEU A 252 -3.58 11.45 5.54
N VAL A 253 -4.02 10.58 4.61
CA VAL A 253 -3.44 10.47 3.26
C VAL A 253 -3.64 11.75 2.46
N ALA A 254 -4.84 12.33 2.48
CA ALA A 254 -5.12 13.59 1.77
C ALA A 254 -4.25 14.74 2.29
N GLY A 255 -4.10 14.86 3.62
CA GLY A 255 -3.21 15.83 4.24
C GLY A 255 -1.73 15.58 3.92
N LEU A 256 -1.30 14.30 3.88
CA LEU A 256 0.05 13.94 3.46
C LEU A 256 0.31 14.38 2.02
N VAL A 257 -0.60 14.06 1.11
CA VAL A 257 -0.51 14.44 -0.31
C VAL A 257 -0.40 15.96 -0.47
N GLU A 258 -1.19 16.73 0.28
CA GLU A 258 -1.16 18.20 0.26
C GLU A 258 0.21 18.77 0.65
N GLN A 259 0.90 18.16 1.62
CA GLN A 259 2.14 18.66 2.20
C GLN A 259 3.42 18.07 1.56
N LEU A 260 3.28 17.20 0.57
CA LEU A 260 4.44 16.68 -0.14
C LEU A 260 5.17 17.82 -0.89
N PRO A 261 6.52 17.83 -0.89
CA PRO A 261 7.27 18.77 -1.73
C PRO A 261 6.94 18.53 -3.21
N GLY A 262 6.89 19.63 -3.97
CA GLY A 262 6.67 19.61 -5.41
C GLY A 262 7.88 19.07 -6.19
#